data_6e4bb1acd21e6ed42215f2c5c8ae1e11
#
_entry.id   6e4bb1acd21e6ed42215f2c5c8ae1e11
#
_cell.length_a   1.000
_cell.length_b   1.000
_cell.length_c   1.000
_cell.angle_alpha   90.00
_cell.angle_beta   90.00
_cell.angle_gamma   90.00
#
_symmetry.space_group_name_H-M   'P 1'
#
loop_
_entity.id
_entity.type
_entity.pdbx_description
1 polymer ?
#
loop_
_entity_poly.entity_id
_entity_poly.type
_entity_poly.pdbx_seq_one_letter_code
_entity_poly.pdbx_strand_id
1 'polypeptide(L)'
;LIINIEEASKAIKDAVSIAKRTTTELIDTTVVSISGSYSKSIRSSGSVNVPNGLITETEINQVMQMALYNATIVPEYEVVHVVPIFFKVDDSVEVDNPLNMNGSRLEVSVYIVTAKRTALTNIKSALKTSGIEVVKFVLDSYASALAVLDDQQKKFGAVVINLGATTTEFVYFKGNSIIFNGFIPVGSNHITNDLSVMLHTPPTAAEKIKLEYGSLLRNYSPNNELGVTKVKIPRIGDEESISEVALDYIQTIIHARVEEVLILVKNKLKKSGHLDNTGSGIVITGGMSYLDGIKKLAEKIYEGIPIS
;
A
#
# COMPACT_ATOMS: atom_id res chain seq x y z
N LEU A 1 9.82 -9.42 3.81
CA LEU A 1 10.26 -10.08 5.04
C LEU A 1 11.75 -9.82 5.20
N ILE A 2 12.18 -9.29 6.37
CA ILE A 2 13.62 -9.30 6.68
C ILE A 2 13.96 -10.75 6.99
N ILE A 3 14.60 -11.42 6.04
CA ILE A 3 15.06 -12.81 6.16
C ILE A 3 16.47 -12.82 6.74
N ASN A 4 17.27 -11.81 6.42
CA ASN A 4 18.64 -11.63 6.90
C ASN A 4 18.78 -10.23 7.50
N ILE A 5 18.95 -10.17 8.82
CA ILE A 5 19.09 -8.90 9.55
C ILE A 5 20.39 -8.19 9.20
N GLU A 6 21.48 -8.93 8.95
CA GLU A 6 22.79 -8.34 8.62
C GLU A 6 22.78 -7.65 7.26
N GLU A 7 22.23 -8.33 6.24
CA GLU A 7 22.06 -7.74 4.90
C GLU A 7 21.13 -6.52 4.93
N ALA A 8 20.01 -6.61 5.66
CA ALA A 8 19.12 -5.48 5.85
C ALA A 8 19.80 -4.30 6.54
N SER A 9 20.58 -4.56 7.61
CA SER A 9 21.35 -3.54 8.31
C SER A 9 22.39 -2.88 7.42
N LYS A 10 23.06 -3.66 6.56
CA LYS A 10 24.03 -3.12 5.58
C LYS A 10 23.34 -2.19 4.59
N ALA A 11 22.24 -2.63 3.98
CA ALA A 11 21.47 -1.82 3.04
C ALA A 11 20.95 -0.52 3.69
N ILE A 12 20.49 -0.59 4.96
CA ILE A 12 20.09 0.59 5.73
C ILE A 12 21.27 1.54 5.94
N LYS A 13 22.44 1.03 6.36
CA LYS A 13 23.65 1.84 6.56
C LYS A 13 24.05 2.56 5.27
N ASP A 14 24.02 1.86 4.15
CA ASP A 14 24.35 2.42 2.84
C ASP A 14 23.37 3.55 2.46
N ALA A 15 22.07 3.31 2.60
CA ALA A 15 21.04 4.31 2.32
C ALA A 15 21.16 5.55 3.22
N VAL A 16 21.38 5.36 4.52
CA VAL A 16 21.58 6.45 5.49
C VAL A 16 22.88 7.21 5.20
N SER A 17 23.96 6.50 4.84
CA SER A 17 25.22 7.14 4.44
C SER A 17 25.05 8.04 3.22
N ILE A 18 24.24 7.62 2.24
CA ILE A 18 23.92 8.43 1.06
C ILE A 18 23.10 9.66 1.50
N ALA A 19 22.05 9.46 2.30
CA ALA A 19 21.22 10.56 2.78
C ALA A 19 22.03 11.60 3.59
N LYS A 20 22.92 11.15 4.46
CA LYS A 20 23.82 12.04 5.25
C LYS A 20 24.78 12.88 4.40
N ARG A 21 25.07 12.47 3.16
CA ARG A 21 25.88 13.27 2.22
C ARG A 21 25.11 14.44 1.60
N THR A 22 23.78 14.35 1.59
CA THR A 22 22.90 15.35 0.98
C THR A 22 22.29 16.31 1.99
N THR A 23 22.44 16.05 3.29
CA THR A 23 21.95 16.90 4.37
C THR A 23 23.03 17.15 5.42
N THR A 24 22.96 18.31 6.08
CA THR A 24 23.77 18.65 7.24
C THR A 24 23.14 18.19 8.56
N GLU A 25 21.92 17.69 8.51
CA GLU A 25 21.19 17.27 9.71
C GLU A 25 21.59 15.88 10.19
N LEU A 26 21.49 15.68 11.50
CA LEU A 26 21.74 14.39 12.13
C LEU A 26 20.53 13.46 11.86
N ILE A 27 20.81 12.31 11.23
CA ILE A 27 19.81 11.26 11.01
C ILE A 27 20.04 10.19 12.08
N ASP A 28 19.29 10.24 13.17
CA ASP A 28 19.36 9.31 14.31
C ASP A 28 18.01 8.65 14.61
N THR A 29 16.90 9.21 14.08
CA THR A 29 15.55 8.68 14.24
C THR A 29 14.86 8.48 12.89
N THR A 30 13.84 7.59 12.87
CA THR A 30 13.07 7.34 11.64
C THR A 30 11.63 6.92 11.93
N VAL A 31 10.75 7.23 10.98
CA VAL A 31 9.43 6.60 10.84
C VAL A 31 9.54 5.51 9.77
N VAL A 32 9.04 4.33 10.08
CA VAL A 32 9.15 3.15 9.20
C VAL A 32 7.79 2.74 8.68
N SER A 33 7.66 2.67 7.36
CA SER A 33 6.48 2.06 6.75
C SER A 33 6.58 0.53 6.81
N ILE A 34 5.44 -0.11 7.07
CA ILE A 34 5.31 -1.57 7.13
C ILE A 34 4.28 -2.06 6.14
N SER A 35 4.60 -3.17 5.47
CA SER A 35 3.68 -3.80 4.53
C SER A 35 2.43 -4.35 5.21
N GLY A 36 1.31 -4.23 4.53
CA GLY A 36 0.04 -4.85 4.91
C GLY A 36 0.11 -6.35 5.11
N SER A 37 1.11 -7.03 4.52
CA SER A 37 1.34 -8.46 4.69
C SER A 37 1.65 -8.88 6.13
N TYR A 38 2.13 -7.95 6.97
CA TYR A 38 2.39 -8.16 8.39
C TYR A 38 1.25 -7.67 9.28
N SER A 39 0.25 -7.02 8.72
CA SER A 39 -0.81 -6.37 9.45
C SER A 39 -2.08 -7.21 9.54
N LYS A 40 -2.85 -6.95 10.57
CA LYS A 40 -4.27 -7.30 10.71
C LYS A 40 -5.01 -6.06 11.16
N SER A 41 -6.22 -5.89 10.65
CA SER A 41 -7.05 -4.75 11.02
C SER A 41 -8.37 -5.22 11.59
N ILE A 42 -8.85 -4.53 12.60
CA ILE A 42 -10.10 -4.80 13.29
C ILE A 42 -10.84 -3.49 13.52
N ARG A 43 -12.16 -3.57 13.60
CA ARG A 43 -13.01 -2.47 14.08
C ARG A 43 -13.35 -2.69 15.53
N SER A 44 -13.38 -1.63 16.29
CA SER A 44 -13.83 -1.63 17.68
C SER A 44 -14.61 -0.37 17.98
N SER A 45 -15.34 -0.37 19.08
CA SER A 45 -16.09 0.78 19.56
C SER A 45 -15.92 0.97 21.04
N GLY A 46 -16.02 2.21 21.47
CA GLY A 46 -16.01 2.60 22.88
C GLY A 46 -17.12 3.60 23.17
N SER A 47 -17.49 3.71 24.44
CA SER A 47 -18.45 4.66 24.93
C SER A 47 -18.07 5.12 26.32
N VAL A 48 -18.23 6.42 26.59
CA VAL A 48 -17.99 7.04 27.89
C VAL A 48 -19.09 8.07 28.20
N ASN A 49 -19.37 8.26 29.48
CA ASN A 49 -20.23 9.35 29.93
C ASN A 49 -19.46 10.67 29.93
N VAL A 50 -20.18 11.78 29.74
CA VAL A 50 -19.68 13.15 29.77
C VAL A 50 -20.25 13.90 31.00
N PRO A 51 -19.63 13.79 32.19
CA PRO A 51 -20.23 14.23 33.43
C PRO A 51 -20.52 15.73 33.47
N ASN A 52 -19.68 16.52 32.82
CA ASN A 52 -19.79 17.98 32.82
C ASN A 52 -20.64 18.52 31.64
N GLY A 53 -21.24 17.64 30.86
CA GLY A 53 -22.06 18.00 29.72
C GLY A 53 -21.33 18.65 28.55
N LEU A 54 -19.99 18.81 28.63
CA LEU A 54 -19.15 19.37 27.58
C LEU A 54 -18.04 18.38 27.23
N ILE A 55 -17.92 18.05 25.95
CA ILE A 55 -16.89 17.12 25.46
C ILE A 55 -15.58 17.86 25.30
N THR A 56 -14.57 17.41 26.00
CA THR A 56 -13.18 17.91 25.93
C THR A 56 -12.25 16.85 25.35
N GLU A 57 -10.97 17.19 25.20
CA GLU A 57 -9.95 16.21 24.80
C GLU A 57 -9.84 15.03 25.78
N THR A 58 -10.23 15.23 27.05
CA THR A 58 -10.22 14.18 28.06
C THR A 58 -11.21 13.08 27.72
N GLU A 59 -12.47 13.42 27.41
CA GLU A 59 -13.50 12.46 27.04
C GLU A 59 -13.18 11.79 25.70
N ILE A 60 -12.61 12.53 24.73
CA ILE A 60 -12.15 11.98 23.45
C ILE A 60 -11.04 10.94 23.69
N ASN A 61 -10.04 11.26 24.50
CA ASN A 61 -8.97 10.32 24.83
C ASN A 61 -9.50 9.10 25.58
N GLN A 62 -10.42 9.29 26.51
CA GLN A 62 -11.05 8.20 27.28
C GLN A 62 -11.85 7.25 26.37
N VAL A 63 -12.68 7.77 25.47
CA VAL A 63 -13.48 6.94 24.58
C VAL A 63 -12.60 6.18 23.57
N MET A 64 -11.52 6.80 23.12
CA MET A 64 -10.52 6.12 22.26
C MET A 64 -9.81 4.98 23.02
N GLN A 65 -9.41 5.19 24.27
CA GLN A 65 -8.83 4.14 25.11
C GLN A 65 -9.84 3.02 25.39
N MET A 66 -11.10 3.35 25.64
CA MET A 66 -12.17 2.36 25.82
C MET A 66 -12.36 1.50 24.56
N ALA A 67 -12.38 2.12 23.37
CA ALA A 67 -12.47 1.39 22.11
C ALA A 67 -11.27 0.46 21.89
N LEU A 68 -10.06 0.90 22.27
CA LEU A 68 -8.87 0.06 22.23
C LEU A 68 -8.93 -1.10 23.23
N TYR A 69 -9.40 -0.86 24.44
CA TYR A 69 -9.57 -1.88 25.47
C TYR A 69 -10.59 -2.96 25.06
N ASN A 70 -11.68 -2.56 24.40
CA ASN A 70 -12.71 -3.48 23.91
C ASN A 70 -12.25 -4.31 22.71
N ALA A 71 -11.13 -3.95 22.08
CA ALA A 71 -10.63 -4.65 20.91
C ALA A 71 -9.97 -5.98 21.29
N THR A 72 -10.36 -7.05 20.61
CA THR A 72 -9.71 -8.36 20.76
C THR A 72 -8.46 -8.42 19.90
N ILE A 73 -7.31 -8.10 20.47
CA ILE A 73 -6.01 -8.14 19.79
C ILE A 73 -5.29 -9.43 20.13
N VAL A 74 -4.87 -10.15 19.09
CA VAL A 74 -4.10 -11.41 19.24
C VAL A 74 -2.72 -11.09 19.86
N PRO A 75 -2.22 -11.88 20.82
CA PRO A 75 -0.99 -11.57 21.58
C PRO A 75 0.28 -11.38 20.72
N GLU A 76 0.35 -12.04 19.55
CA GLU A 76 1.49 -11.93 18.63
C GLU A 76 1.49 -10.62 17.83
N TYR A 77 0.45 -9.78 17.97
CA TYR A 77 0.32 -8.52 17.28
C TYR A 77 0.46 -7.33 18.24
N GLU A 78 1.00 -6.25 17.72
CA GLU A 78 1.16 -4.95 18.38
C GLU A 78 0.37 -3.89 17.62
N VAL A 79 -0.27 -2.96 18.34
CA VAL A 79 -1.04 -1.87 17.75
C VAL A 79 -0.10 -0.88 17.06
N VAL A 80 -0.39 -0.58 15.79
CA VAL A 80 0.33 0.41 14.98
C VAL A 80 -0.48 1.69 14.82
N HIS A 81 -1.77 1.54 14.54
CA HIS A 81 -2.70 2.68 14.39
C HIS A 81 -4.01 2.41 15.12
N VAL A 82 -4.55 3.47 15.73
CA VAL A 82 -5.94 3.56 16.18
C VAL A 82 -6.51 4.82 15.54
N VAL A 83 -7.35 4.66 14.53
CA VAL A 83 -7.89 5.77 13.75
C VAL A 83 -9.40 5.86 13.97
N PRO A 84 -9.94 6.99 14.45
CA PRO A 84 -11.38 7.14 14.60
C PRO A 84 -12.04 7.17 13.21
N ILE A 85 -13.12 6.42 13.06
CA ILE A 85 -13.94 6.42 11.84
C ILE A 85 -14.99 7.51 11.97
N PHE A 86 -15.70 7.54 13.10
CA PHE A 86 -16.66 8.57 13.46
C PHE A 86 -16.88 8.59 14.97
N PHE A 87 -17.40 9.70 15.47
CA PHE A 87 -17.92 9.84 16.82
C PHE A 87 -19.44 10.00 16.79
N LYS A 88 -20.09 9.67 17.90
CA LYS A 88 -21.49 9.98 18.15
C LYS A 88 -21.64 10.63 19.50
N VAL A 89 -22.44 11.70 19.56
CA VAL A 89 -22.79 12.41 20.80
C VAL A 89 -24.27 12.14 21.07
N ASP A 90 -24.57 11.45 22.19
CA ASP A 90 -25.90 10.97 22.53
C ASP A 90 -26.52 10.16 21.35
N ASP A 91 -27.74 10.49 20.94
CA ASP A 91 -28.43 9.87 19.81
C ASP A 91 -28.27 10.65 18.48
N SER A 92 -27.23 11.52 18.38
CA SER A 92 -27.02 12.33 17.22
C SER A 92 -26.50 11.54 16.00
N VAL A 93 -26.40 12.22 14.86
CA VAL A 93 -25.72 11.71 13.67
C VAL A 93 -24.19 11.60 13.92
N GLU A 94 -23.54 10.81 13.09
CA GLU A 94 -22.07 10.66 13.10
C GLU A 94 -21.38 12.01 12.85
N VAL A 95 -20.35 12.31 13.65
CA VAL A 95 -19.53 13.53 13.54
C VAL A 95 -18.06 13.17 13.47
N ASP A 96 -17.28 13.95 12.73
CA ASP A 96 -15.83 13.73 12.58
C ASP A 96 -15.06 14.23 13.80
N ASN A 97 -15.51 15.34 14.41
CA ASN A 97 -14.87 15.95 15.58
C ASN A 97 -15.91 16.41 16.60
N PRO A 98 -16.00 15.74 17.77
CA PRO A 98 -16.97 16.08 18.81
C PRO A 98 -16.47 17.15 19.80
N LEU A 99 -15.25 17.68 19.61
CA LEU A 99 -14.64 18.62 20.55
C LEU A 99 -15.53 19.88 20.73
N ASN A 100 -15.76 20.29 21.99
CA ASN A 100 -16.62 21.41 22.41
C ASN A 100 -18.11 21.21 22.12
N MET A 101 -18.57 20.01 21.77
CA MET A 101 -20.00 19.70 21.68
C MET A 101 -20.57 19.42 23.09
N ASN A 102 -21.83 19.78 23.29
CA ASN A 102 -22.56 19.41 24.51
C ASN A 102 -23.21 18.05 24.31
N GLY A 103 -23.14 17.21 25.35
CA GLY A 103 -23.76 15.90 25.37
C GLY A 103 -23.53 15.18 26.69
N SER A 104 -24.26 14.09 26.90
CA SER A 104 -24.19 13.25 28.13
C SER A 104 -23.35 12.01 27.90
N ARG A 105 -23.22 11.56 26.65
CA ARG A 105 -22.53 10.33 26.24
C ARG A 105 -21.76 10.55 24.96
N LEU A 106 -20.53 10.10 24.93
CA LEU A 106 -19.68 10.09 23.75
C LEU A 106 -19.38 8.65 23.35
N GLU A 107 -19.61 8.33 22.07
CA GLU A 107 -19.23 7.04 21.46
C GLU A 107 -18.24 7.26 20.35
N VAL A 108 -17.40 6.26 20.09
CA VAL A 108 -16.49 6.23 18.96
C VAL A 108 -16.49 4.87 18.27
N SER A 109 -16.41 4.87 16.96
CA SER A 109 -16.01 3.71 16.18
C SER A 109 -14.58 3.92 15.67
N VAL A 110 -13.70 2.94 15.87
CA VAL A 110 -12.29 3.04 15.50
C VAL A 110 -11.88 1.93 14.55
N TYR A 111 -10.93 2.24 13.67
CA TYR A 111 -10.19 1.28 12.87
C TYR A 111 -8.81 1.07 13.49
N ILE A 112 -8.53 -0.15 13.92
CA ILE A 112 -7.28 -0.50 14.58
C ILE A 112 -6.45 -1.34 13.61
N VAL A 113 -5.26 -0.87 13.32
CA VAL A 113 -4.26 -1.62 12.55
C VAL A 113 -3.23 -2.17 13.51
N THR A 114 -3.01 -3.48 13.45
CA THR A 114 -2.00 -4.19 14.24
C THR A 114 -0.97 -4.82 13.31
N ALA A 115 0.23 -5.06 13.80
CA ALA A 115 1.28 -5.74 13.04
C ALA A 115 1.96 -6.83 13.86
N LYS A 116 2.50 -7.85 13.18
CA LYS A 116 3.24 -8.94 13.83
C LYS A 116 4.41 -8.38 14.62
N ARG A 117 4.43 -8.64 15.93
CA ARG A 117 5.48 -8.19 16.86
C ARG A 117 6.88 -8.61 16.43
N THR A 118 7.04 -9.85 15.95
CA THR A 118 8.31 -10.36 15.45
C THR A 118 8.84 -9.57 14.24
N ALA A 119 7.95 -9.16 13.32
CA ALA A 119 8.34 -8.35 12.17
C ALA A 119 8.82 -6.96 12.61
N LEU A 120 8.08 -6.30 13.52
CA LEU A 120 8.46 -5.01 14.07
C LEU A 120 9.79 -5.07 14.81
N THR A 121 10.01 -6.13 15.62
CA THR A 121 11.26 -6.34 16.35
C THR A 121 12.45 -6.54 15.42
N ASN A 122 12.31 -7.33 14.35
CA ASN A 122 13.38 -7.53 13.36
C ASN A 122 13.75 -6.21 12.66
N ILE A 123 12.77 -5.39 12.31
CA ILE A 123 13.01 -4.07 11.72
C ILE A 123 13.72 -3.15 12.71
N LYS A 124 13.25 -3.08 13.97
CA LYS A 124 13.91 -2.30 15.04
C LYS A 124 15.37 -2.74 15.23
N SER A 125 15.63 -4.05 15.23
CA SER A 125 16.97 -4.60 15.38
C SER A 125 17.89 -4.22 14.22
N ALA A 126 17.40 -4.31 12.97
CA ALA A 126 18.18 -3.94 11.79
C ALA A 126 18.55 -2.44 11.79
N LEU A 127 17.61 -1.56 12.18
CA LEU A 127 17.83 -0.12 12.27
C LEU A 127 18.76 0.26 13.43
N LYS A 128 18.58 -0.37 14.60
CA LYS A 128 19.44 -0.13 15.77
C LYS A 128 20.89 -0.46 15.49
N THR A 129 21.18 -1.54 14.75
CA THR A 129 22.53 -1.90 14.30
C THR A 129 23.14 -0.82 13.40
N SER A 130 22.33 0.00 12.78
CA SER A 130 22.73 1.14 11.95
C SER A 130 22.76 2.47 12.72
N GLY A 131 22.54 2.45 14.03
CA GLY A 131 22.51 3.63 14.88
C GLY A 131 21.27 4.50 14.73
N ILE A 132 20.15 3.92 14.28
CA ILE A 132 18.89 4.65 14.04
C ILE A 132 17.81 4.09 14.95
N GLU A 133 17.07 4.98 15.60
CA GLU A 133 15.93 4.64 16.44
C GLU A 133 14.61 4.75 15.64
N VAL A 134 13.72 3.76 15.84
CA VAL A 134 12.38 3.79 15.25
C VAL A 134 11.44 4.54 16.19
N VAL A 135 11.01 5.72 15.77
CA VAL A 135 10.03 6.54 16.50
C VAL A 135 8.62 5.99 16.34
N LYS A 136 8.26 5.59 15.11
CA LYS A 136 6.91 5.14 14.78
C LYS A 136 6.90 4.18 13.60
N PHE A 137 5.97 3.22 13.63
CA PHE A 137 5.59 2.44 12.45
C PHE A 137 4.33 3.00 11.82
N VAL A 138 4.26 2.97 10.51
CA VAL A 138 3.11 3.42 9.73
C VAL A 138 2.76 2.35 8.69
N LEU A 139 1.48 2.03 8.52
CA LEU A 139 1.04 1.13 7.46
C LEU A 139 1.32 1.75 6.09
N ASP A 140 1.97 1.01 5.19
CA ASP A 140 2.43 1.52 3.89
C ASP A 140 1.29 2.08 3.03
N SER A 141 0.18 1.35 2.91
CA SER A 141 -1.00 1.84 2.19
C SER A 141 -1.62 3.10 2.81
N TYR A 142 -1.55 3.25 4.14
CA TYR A 142 -2.02 4.46 4.82
C TYR A 142 -1.11 5.65 4.55
N ALA A 143 0.22 5.45 4.65
CA ALA A 143 1.20 6.48 4.30
C ALA A 143 1.03 6.93 2.85
N SER A 144 0.85 5.98 1.92
CA SER A 144 0.58 6.26 0.51
C SER A 144 -0.68 7.10 0.33
N ALA A 145 -1.79 6.74 1.01
CA ALA A 145 -3.04 7.52 0.93
C ALA A 145 -2.88 8.96 1.42
N LEU A 146 -2.15 9.16 2.53
CA LEU A 146 -1.89 10.50 3.06
C LEU A 146 -1.08 11.35 2.08
N ALA A 147 -0.18 10.72 1.32
CA ALA A 147 0.71 11.40 0.38
C ALA A 147 0.03 11.78 -0.96
N VAL A 148 -0.89 10.92 -1.46
CA VAL A 148 -1.43 11.07 -2.82
C VAL A 148 -2.84 11.63 -2.88
N LEU A 149 -3.62 11.53 -1.78
CA LEU A 149 -5.01 12.01 -1.76
C LEU A 149 -5.09 13.49 -1.39
N ASP A 150 -5.83 14.25 -2.17
CA ASP A 150 -6.26 15.60 -1.80
C ASP A 150 -7.42 15.59 -0.78
N ASP A 151 -7.77 16.77 -0.25
CA ASP A 151 -8.79 16.90 0.79
C ASP A 151 -10.20 16.52 0.30
N GLN A 152 -10.49 16.74 -0.99
CA GLN A 152 -11.78 16.36 -1.58
C GLN A 152 -11.88 14.85 -1.72
N GLN A 153 -10.82 14.21 -2.21
CA GLN A 153 -10.73 12.75 -2.32
C GLN A 153 -10.86 12.08 -0.95
N LYS A 154 -10.20 12.63 0.08
CA LYS A 154 -10.33 12.15 1.46
C LYS A 154 -11.77 12.27 1.95
N LYS A 155 -12.42 13.41 1.72
CA LYS A 155 -13.78 13.68 2.19
C LYS A 155 -14.82 12.77 1.52
N PHE A 156 -14.78 12.64 0.19
CA PHE A 156 -15.78 11.88 -0.57
C PHE A 156 -15.49 10.38 -0.61
N GLY A 157 -14.29 9.98 -0.25
CA GLY A 157 -13.85 8.59 -0.22
C GLY A 157 -13.18 8.15 -1.52
N ALA A 158 -11.96 7.66 -1.39
CA ALA A 158 -11.16 7.14 -2.48
C ALA A 158 -10.47 5.83 -2.08
N VAL A 159 -10.23 4.97 -3.07
CA VAL A 159 -9.32 3.84 -2.92
C VAL A 159 -7.94 4.24 -3.44
N VAL A 160 -6.91 3.96 -2.66
CA VAL A 160 -5.53 4.03 -3.12
C VAL A 160 -4.99 2.63 -3.33
N ILE A 161 -4.44 2.36 -4.50
CA ILE A 161 -3.78 1.10 -4.85
C ILE A 161 -2.29 1.39 -5.02
N ASN A 162 -1.47 0.89 -4.10
CA ASN A 162 -0.01 0.97 -4.15
C ASN A 162 0.55 -0.30 -4.79
N LEU A 163 1.02 -0.18 -6.03
CA LEU A 163 1.58 -1.24 -6.85
C LEU A 163 3.09 -1.36 -6.56
N GLY A 164 3.45 -2.14 -5.53
CA GLY A 164 4.82 -2.32 -5.08
C GLY A 164 5.60 -3.41 -5.81
N ALA A 165 6.82 -3.66 -5.34
CA ALA A 165 7.72 -4.67 -5.92
C ALA A 165 7.31 -6.11 -5.55
N THR A 166 7.00 -6.36 -4.28
CA THR A 166 6.66 -7.71 -3.76
C THR A 166 5.19 -7.88 -3.47
N THR A 167 4.51 -6.79 -3.12
CA THR A 167 3.10 -6.75 -2.74
C THR A 167 2.39 -5.62 -3.45
N THR A 168 1.10 -5.80 -3.67
CA THR A 168 0.18 -4.72 -4.02
C THR A 168 -0.70 -4.48 -2.81
N GLU A 169 -0.71 -3.26 -2.32
CA GLU A 169 -1.48 -2.86 -1.15
C GLU A 169 -2.57 -1.89 -1.54
N PHE A 170 -3.66 -1.89 -0.81
CA PHE A 170 -4.74 -0.96 -1.08
C PHE A 170 -5.45 -0.56 0.21
N VAL A 171 -5.98 0.66 0.20
CA VAL A 171 -6.72 1.24 1.30
C VAL A 171 -7.93 1.99 0.76
N TYR A 172 -9.08 1.81 1.39
CA TYR A 172 -10.23 2.69 1.22
C TYR A 172 -10.21 3.73 2.33
N PHE A 173 -10.11 4.99 1.93
CA PHE A 173 -9.99 6.15 2.80
C PHE A 173 -11.22 7.03 2.64
N LYS A 174 -11.83 7.48 3.73
CA LYS A 174 -12.99 8.37 3.73
C LYS A 174 -13.06 9.15 5.03
N GLY A 175 -13.38 10.46 4.97
CA GLY A 175 -13.57 11.30 6.14
C GLY A 175 -12.35 11.34 7.06
N ASN A 176 -11.14 11.47 6.53
CA ASN A 176 -9.87 11.43 7.28
C ASN A 176 -9.56 10.10 7.98
N SER A 177 -10.27 9.03 7.65
CA SER A 177 -10.09 7.71 8.27
C SER A 177 -9.83 6.60 7.28
N ILE A 178 -9.15 5.56 7.77
CA ILE A 178 -9.08 4.26 7.09
C ILE A 178 -10.39 3.54 7.34
N ILE A 179 -11.09 3.17 6.28
CA ILE A 179 -12.32 2.38 6.37
C ILE A 179 -12.04 0.90 6.12
N PHE A 180 -11.07 0.62 5.25
CA PHE A 180 -10.65 -0.74 4.92
C PHE A 180 -9.24 -0.72 4.33
N ASN A 181 -8.43 -1.71 4.65
CA ASN A 181 -7.16 -1.94 3.97
C ASN A 181 -6.97 -3.42 3.64
N GLY A 182 -6.16 -3.69 2.65
CA GLY A 182 -5.82 -5.04 2.26
C GLY A 182 -4.54 -5.09 1.43
N PHE A 183 -4.12 -6.30 1.11
CA PHE A 183 -2.97 -6.53 0.25
C PHE A 183 -3.14 -7.78 -0.62
N ILE A 184 -2.37 -7.83 -1.68
CA ILE A 184 -2.16 -9.00 -2.56
C ILE A 184 -0.67 -9.32 -2.50
N PRO A 185 -0.25 -10.58 -2.26
CA PRO A 185 1.16 -10.96 -2.22
C PRO A 185 1.75 -11.10 -3.63
N VAL A 186 1.45 -10.15 -4.50
CA VAL A 186 1.93 -10.05 -5.88
C VAL A 186 2.31 -8.61 -6.16
N GLY A 187 3.47 -8.39 -6.78
CA GLY A 187 3.98 -7.09 -7.17
C GLY A 187 4.86 -7.21 -8.42
N SER A 188 5.59 -6.17 -8.78
CA SER A 188 6.35 -6.09 -10.04
C SER A 188 7.48 -7.12 -10.16
N ASN A 189 7.99 -7.67 -9.05
CA ASN A 189 8.97 -8.75 -9.06
C ASN A 189 8.40 -10.05 -9.66
N HIS A 190 7.09 -10.25 -9.59
CA HIS A 190 6.44 -11.39 -10.23
C HIS A 190 6.46 -11.27 -11.74
N ILE A 191 6.35 -10.03 -12.30
CA ILE A 191 6.54 -9.78 -13.73
C ILE A 191 7.96 -10.14 -14.15
N THR A 192 8.96 -9.72 -13.37
CA THR A 192 10.37 -10.06 -13.62
C THR A 192 10.59 -11.57 -13.63
N ASN A 193 10.00 -12.27 -12.66
CA ASN A 193 10.07 -13.72 -12.58
C ASN A 193 9.37 -14.41 -13.77
N ASP A 194 8.18 -13.94 -14.16
CA ASP A 194 7.45 -14.46 -15.32
C ASP A 194 8.27 -14.29 -16.60
N LEU A 195 8.85 -13.12 -16.82
CA LEU A 195 9.74 -12.85 -17.96
C LEU A 195 10.97 -13.76 -17.92
N SER A 196 11.61 -13.90 -16.75
CA SER A 196 12.78 -14.77 -16.59
C SER A 196 12.48 -16.21 -16.97
N VAL A 197 11.36 -16.75 -16.46
CA VAL A 197 10.95 -18.15 -16.72
C VAL A 197 10.50 -18.35 -18.14
N MET A 198 9.60 -17.50 -18.65
CA MET A 198 8.99 -17.70 -19.97
C MET A 198 9.95 -17.40 -21.14
N LEU A 199 10.93 -16.51 -20.92
CA LEU A 199 11.93 -16.14 -21.92
C LEU A 199 13.25 -16.92 -21.75
N HIS A 200 13.37 -17.74 -20.71
CA HIS A 200 14.62 -18.45 -20.34
C HIS A 200 15.82 -17.48 -20.25
N THR A 201 15.63 -16.32 -19.59
CA THR A 201 16.63 -15.26 -19.43
C THR A 201 16.97 -15.05 -17.95
N PRO A 202 18.20 -14.61 -17.60
CA PRO A 202 18.55 -14.30 -16.20
C PRO A 202 17.60 -13.25 -15.59
N PRO A 203 17.27 -13.32 -14.28
CA PRO A 203 16.39 -12.35 -13.63
C PRO A 203 16.84 -10.88 -13.76
N THR A 204 18.15 -10.65 -13.79
CA THR A 204 18.75 -9.32 -14.01
C THR A 204 18.46 -8.76 -15.39
N ALA A 205 18.47 -9.62 -16.42
CA ALA A 205 18.10 -9.25 -17.78
C ALA A 205 16.58 -9.08 -17.90
N ALA A 206 15.78 -9.97 -17.29
CA ALA A 206 14.32 -9.86 -17.24
C ALA A 206 13.87 -8.52 -16.61
N GLU A 207 14.54 -8.06 -15.56
CA GLU A 207 14.27 -6.75 -14.93
C GLU A 207 14.53 -5.60 -15.91
N LYS A 208 15.66 -5.64 -16.62
CA LYS A 208 15.98 -4.63 -17.65
C LYS A 208 14.94 -4.64 -18.77
N ILE A 209 14.56 -5.82 -19.26
CA ILE A 209 13.52 -5.99 -20.30
C ILE A 209 12.20 -5.38 -19.83
N LYS A 210 11.79 -5.65 -18.59
CA LYS A 210 10.58 -5.08 -17.99
C LYS A 210 10.61 -3.54 -17.99
N LEU A 211 11.74 -2.96 -17.58
CA LEU A 211 11.89 -1.50 -17.49
C LEU A 211 11.98 -0.83 -18.86
N GLU A 212 12.62 -1.46 -19.82
CA GLU A 212 12.88 -0.88 -21.15
C GLU A 212 11.71 -1.08 -22.13
N TYR A 213 11.07 -2.25 -22.09
CA TYR A 213 10.04 -2.65 -23.05
C TYR A 213 8.64 -2.82 -22.45
N GLY A 214 8.49 -2.53 -21.14
CA GLY A 214 7.23 -2.67 -20.43
C GLY A 214 6.18 -1.66 -20.90
N SER A 215 5.14 -2.15 -21.58
CA SER A 215 3.96 -1.36 -21.95
C SER A 215 2.72 -2.25 -21.92
N LEU A 216 1.59 -1.67 -21.48
CA LEU A 216 0.27 -2.29 -21.49
C LEU A 216 -0.57 -1.82 -22.67
N LEU A 217 -0.03 -0.87 -23.45
CA LEU A 217 -0.63 -0.40 -24.69
C LEU A 217 -0.28 -1.41 -25.79
N ARG A 218 -1.23 -2.26 -26.11
CA ARG A 218 -1.10 -3.10 -27.32
C ARG A 218 -1.20 -2.18 -28.53
N ASN A 219 -0.09 -2.00 -29.22
CA ASN A 219 -0.09 -1.44 -30.57
C ASN A 219 -0.68 -2.50 -31.52
N TYR A 220 -1.99 -2.69 -31.42
CA TYR A 220 -2.73 -3.46 -32.43
C TYR A 220 -2.79 -2.61 -33.67
N SER A 221 -1.73 -2.68 -34.49
CA SER A 221 -1.74 -2.18 -35.86
C SER A 221 -2.14 -3.36 -36.74
N PRO A 222 -3.40 -3.46 -37.18
CA PRO A 222 -3.87 -4.59 -38.01
C PRO A 222 -3.19 -4.60 -39.39
N ASN A 223 -2.40 -3.58 -39.72
CA ASN A 223 -1.76 -3.38 -41.01
C ASN A 223 -0.22 -3.27 -40.92
N ASN A 224 0.44 -3.83 -39.89
CA ASN A 224 1.89 -3.85 -39.85
C ASN A 224 2.47 -4.89 -40.83
N GLU A 225 2.58 -4.49 -42.09
CA GLU A 225 3.54 -5.02 -43.05
C GLU A 225 5.01 -4.73 -42.67
N LEU A 226 5.25 -3.94 -41.63
CA LEU A 226 6.55 -3.68 -40.99
C LEU A 226 6.81 -4.76 -39.96
N GLY A 227 7.81 -5.58 -40.19
CA GLY A 227 8.18 -6.80 -39.49
C GLY A 227 8.09 -6.71 -37.96
N VAL A 228 7.79 -7.86 -37.37
CA VAL A 228 7.70 -8.05 -35.90
C VAL A 228 8.94 -7.48 -35.23
N THR A 229 8.78 -6.44 -34.40
CA THR A 229 9.89 -5.89 -33.59
C THR A 229 10.42 -6.99 -32.68
N LYS A 230 11.71 -7.32 -32.82
CA LYS A 230 12.38 -8.34 -32.03
C LYS A 230 13.34 -7.70 -31.04
N VAL A 231 13.36 -8.23 -29.83
CA VAL A 231 14.26 -7.84 -28.73
C VAL A 231 15.30 -8.94 -28.57
N LYS A 232 16.56 -8.56 -28.50
CA LYS A 232 17.68 -9.47 -28.24
C LYS A 232 17.86 -9.66 -26.74
N ILE A 233 17.82 -10.89 -26.28
CA ILE A 233 17.90 -11.24 -24.87
C ILE A 233 18.97 -12.32 -24.62
N PRO A 234 19.73 -12.23 -23.50
CA PRO A 234 20.69 -13.27 -23.13
C PRO A 234 19.97 -14.52 -22.64
N ARG A 235 20.57 -15.70 -22.82
CA ARG A 235 20.04 -16.97 -22.29
C ARG A 235 20.62 -17.31 -20.93
N ILE A 236 19.84 -18.03 -20.12
CA ILE A 236 20.35 -18.62 -18.87
C ILE A 236 21.40 -19.69 -19.20
N GLY A 237 22.55 -19.61 -18.53
CA GLY A 237 23.63 -20.61 -18.63
C GLY A 237 24.61 -20.36 -19.77
N ASP A 238 24.32 -19.45 -20.67
CA ASP A 238 25.23 -19.04 -21.75
C ASP A 238 24.94 -17.56 -22.09
N GLU A 239 25.61 -16.66 -21.39
CA GLU A 239 25.41 -15.21 -21.54
C GLU A 239 25.88 -14.67 -22.91
N GLU A 240 26.72 -15.41 -23.63
CA GLU A 240 27.12 -15.07 -25.00
C GLU A 240 26.07 -15.49 -26.04
N SER A 241 25.19 -16.41 -25.67
CA SER A 241 24.08 -16.83 -26.53
C SER A 241 22.90 -15.87 -26.45
N ILE A 242 22.59 -15.24 -27.57
CA ILE A 242 21.49 -14.27 -27.69
C ILE A 242 20.31 -14.97 -28.40
N SER A 243 19.12 -14.84 -27.82
CA SER A 243 17.86 -15.18 -28.49
C SER A 243 17.09 -13.93 -28.89
N GLU A 244 16.32 -14.06 -29.97
CA GLU A 244 15.42 -12.99 -30.44
C GLU A 244 13.98 -13.34 -30.05
N VAL A 245 13.31 -12.43 -29.37
CA VAL A 245 11.93 -12.58 -28.91
C VAL A 245 11.08 -11.43 -29.44
N ALA A 246 9.87 -11.72 -29.88
CA ALA A 246 8.93 -10.70 -30.30
C ALA A 246 8.55 -9.76 -29.16
N LEU A 247 8.60 -8.47 -29.38
CA LEU A 247 8.22 -7.45 -28.41
C LEU A 247 6.78 -7.65 -27.89
N ASP A 248 5.86 -7.99 -28.77
CA ASP A 248 4.46 -8.25 -28.42
C ASP A 248 4.30 -9.42 -27.45
N TYR A 249 5.16 -10.45 -27.53
CA TYR A 249 5.16 -11.56 -26.58
C TYR A 249 5.60 -11.11 -25.17
N ILE A 250 6.65 -10.28 -25.10
CA ILE A 250 7.11 -9.66 -23.84
C ILE A 250 5.99 -8.85 -23.22
N GLN A 251 5.34 -7.99 -23.99
CA GLN A 251 4.25 -7.14 -23.51
C GLN A 251 3.01 -7.95 -23.10
N THR A 252 2.75 -9.07 -23.77
CA THR A 252 1.66 -9.98 -23.40
C THR A 252 1.89 -10.60 -22.00
N ILE A 253 3.12 -11.02 -21.69
CA ILE A 253 3.45 -11.55 -20.36
C ILE A 253 3.22 -10.49 -19.29
N ILE A 254 3.73 -9.28 -19.52
CA ILE A 254 3.59 -8.15 -18.58
C ILE A 254 2.12 -7.81 -18.36
N HIS A 255 1.36 -7.68 -19.46
CA HIS A 255 -0.07 -7.35 -19.43
C HIS A 255 -0.86 -8.37 -18.61
N ALA A 256 -0.65 -9.67 -18.86
CA ALA A 256 -1.37 -10.73 -18.15
C ALA A 256 -1.19 -10.65 -16.63
N ARG A 257 0.04 -10.38 -16.17
CA ARG A 257 0.33 -10.26 -14.73
C ARG A 257 -0.29 -9.00 -14.12
N VAL A 258 -0.21 -7.87 -14.79
CA VAL A 258 -0.79 -6.62 -14.28
C VAL A 258 -2.31 -6.69 -14.24
N GLU A 259 -2.93 -7.25 -15.28
CA GLU A 259 -4.38 -7.48 -15.34
C GLU A 259 -4.84 -8.37 -14.18
N GLU A 260 -4.14 -9.48 -13.92
CA GLU A 260 -4.42 -10.36 -12.78
C GLU A 260 -4.37 -9.60 -11.45
N VAL A 261 -3.33 -8.83 -11.20
CA VAL A 261 -3.19 -8.05 -9.95
C VAL A 261 -4.37 -7.11 -9.75
N LEU A 262 -4.73 -6.34 -10.78
CA LEU A 262 -5.84 -5.38 -10.71
C LEU A 262 -7.18 -6.10 -10.49
N ILE A 263 -7.40 -7.25 -11.13
CA ILE A 263 -8.60 -8.08 -10.91
C ILE A 263 -8.64 -8.63 -9.48
N LEU A 264 -7.53 -9.09 -8.94
CA LEU A 264 -7.46 -9.58 -7.56
C LEU A 264 -7.79 -8.49 -6.54
N VAL A 265 -7.30 -7.26 -6.75
CA VAL A 265 -7.64 -6.10 -5.92
C VAL A 265 -9.14 -5.77 -6.05
N LYS A 266 -9.66 -5.69 -7.30
CA LYS A 266 -11.10 -5.48 -7.56
C LYS A 266 -11.98 -6.46 -6.80
N ASN A 267 -11.64 -7.75 -6.86
CA ASN A 267 -12.40 -8.80 -6.19
C ASN A 267 -12.39 -8.65 -4.66
N LYS A 268 -11.25 -8.27 -4.06
CA LYS A 268 -11.17 -8.02 -2.62
C LYS A 268 -11.98 -6.79 -2.20
N LEU A 269 -11.90 -5.70 -2.96
CA LEU A 269 -12.68 -4.49 -2.73
C LEU A 269 -14.18 -4.74 -2.87
N LYS A 270 -14.58 -5.50 -3.88
CA LYS A 270 -15.99 -5.91 -4.08
C LYS A 270 -16.50 -6.78 -2.93
N LYS A 271 -15.70 -7.78 -2.52
CA LYS A 271 -16.05 -8.66 -1.38
C LYS A 271 -16.17 -7.90 -0.07
N SER A 272 -15.43 -6.83 0.12
CA SER A 272 -15.50 -5.97 1.31
C SER A 272 -16.68 -4.97 1.25
N GLY A 273 -17.40 -4.85 0.14
CA GLY A 273 -18.50 -3.90 -0.05
C GLY A 273 -18.08 -2.44 -0.24
N HIS A 274 -16.77 -2.19 -0.49
CA HIS A 274 -16.25 -0.82 -0.57
C HIS A 274 -15.99 -0.33 -2.00
N LEU A 275 -16.07 -1.20 -3.00
CA LEU A 275 -15.81 -0.82 -4.39
C LEU A 275 -16.84 0.20 -4.91
N ASP A 276 -18.11 -0.04 -4.62
CA ASP A 276 -19.24 0.77 -5.12
C ASP A 276 -19.41 2.10 -4.35
N ASN A 277 -18.67 2.28 -3.26
CA ASN A 277 -18.75 3.45 -2.37
C ASN A 277 -17.58 4.44 -2.57
N THR A 278 -16.81 4.29 -3.63
CA THR A 278 -15.66 5.16 -3.94
C THR A 278 -16.11 6.45 -4.62
N GLY A 279 -16.56 7.43 -3.83
CA GLY A 279 -17.09 8.70 -4.38
C GLY A 279 -16.09 9.49 -5.23
N SER A 280 -14.79 9.38 -4.96
CA SER A 280 -13.70 10.04 -5.71
C SER A 280 -12.89 9.09 -6.58
N GLY A 281 -13.30 7.80 -6.67
CA GLY A 281 -12.63 6.84 -7.54
C GLY A 281 -11.40 6.17 -6.93
N ILE A 282 -10.48 5.76 -7.80
CA ILE A 282 -9.27 5.00 -7.46
C ILE A 282 -8.03 5.78 -7.87
N VAL A 283 -7.09 5.92 -6.95
CA VAL A 283 -5.75 6.48 -7.19
C VAL A 283 -4.73 5.35 -7.24
N ILE A 284 -3.97 5.26 -8.32
CA ILE A 284 -2.91 4.26 -8.49
C ILE A 284 -1.56 4.90 -8.23
N THR A 285 -0.75 4.27 -7.38
CA THR A 285 0.57 4.72 -7.00
C THR A 285 1.56 3.54 -6.91
N GLY A 286 2.80 3.82 -6.53
CA GLY A 286 3.86 2.81 -6.43
C GLY A 286 4.68 2.67 -7.71
N GLY A 287 5.79 1.92 -7.65
CA GLY A 287 6.74 1.82 -8.76
C GLY A 287 6.15 1.28 -10.05
N MET A 288 5.17 0.38 -9.97
CA MET A 288 4.51 -0.19 -11.17
C MET A 288 3.48 0.76 -11.80
N SER A 289 3.10 1.86 -11.13
CA SER A 289 2.21 2.88 -11.70
C SER A 289 2.83 3.63 -12.89
N TYR A 290 4.15 3.56 -13.04
CA TYR A 290 4.87 4.12 -14.19
C TYR A 290 4.78 3.27 -15.46
N LEU A 291 4.19 2.06 -15.39
CA LEU A 291 3.98 1.24 -16.60
C LEU A 291 3.05 1.96 -17.59
N ASP A 292 3.54 2.13 -18.80
CA ASP A 292 2.75 2.77 -19.86
C ASP A 292 1.43 2.01 -20.10
N GLY A 293 0.31 2.74 -20.10
CA GLY A 293 -1.02 2.19 -20.27
C GLY A 293 -1.71 1.66 -18.99
N ILE A 294 -1.07 1.72 -17.81
CA ILE A 294 -1.66 1.22 -16.56
C ILE A 294 -3.04 1.83 -16.27
N LYS A 295 -3.17 3.14 -16.47
CA LYS A 295 -4.43 3.86 -16.26
C LYS A 295 -5.53 3.32 -17.17
N LYS A 296 -5.26 3.16 -18.46
CA LYS A 296 -6.23 2.64 -19.44
C LYS A 296 -6.67 1.20 -19.12
N LEU A 297 -5.73 0.37 -18.67
CA LEU A 297 -6.05 -0.99 -18.25
C LEU A 297 -6.93 -0.98 -17.00
N ALA A 298 -6.60 -0.15 -16.02
CA ALA A 298 -7.40 0.00 -14.82
C ALA A 298 -8.81 0.55 -15.11
N GLU A 299 -8.96 1.58 -15.97
CA GLU A 299 -10.25 2.10 -16.42
C GLU A 299 -11.12 1.00 -17.05
N LYS A 300 -10.52 0.12 -17.84
CA LYS A 300 -11.20 -1.05 -18.42
C LYS A 300 -11.65 -2.05 -17.37
N ILE A 301 -10.81 -2.32 -16.36
CA ILE A 301 -11.10 -3.31 -15.32
C ILE A 301 -12.14 -2.78 -14.33
N TYR A 302 -12.02 -1.51 -13.91
CA TYR A 302 -12.88 -0.87 -12.89
C TYR A 302 -14.01 -0.04 -13.52
N GLU A 303 -14.60 -0.49 -14.60
CA GLU A 303 -15.66 0.18 -15.37
C GLU A 303 -16.54 1.11 -14.55
N GLY A 304 -16.67 2.39 -14.98
CA GLY A 304 -17.50 3.39 -14.31
C GLY A 304 -16.89 4.05 -13.08
N ILE A 305 -15.68 3.64 -12.65
CA ILE A 305 -14.97 4.25 -11.52
C ILE A 305 -13.83 5.10 -12.06
N PRO A 306 -13.74 6.40 -11.71
CA PRO A 306 -12.64 7.26 -12.13
C PRO A 306 -11.27 6.74 -11.65
N ILE A 307 -10.25 6.78 -12.52
CA ILE A 307 -8.87 6.36 -12.22
C ILE A 307 -7.93 7.55 -12.38
N SER A 308 -7.07 7.76 -11.39
CA SER A 308 -6.04 8.81 -11.38
C SER A 308 -4.68 8.29 -10.92
#